data_d5f01bfa72472b64a023fb3a73736187
#
_entry.id   d5f01bfa72472b64a023fb3a73736187
#
_cell.length_a   1.000
_cell.length_b   1.000
_cell.length_c   1.000
_cell.angle_alpha   90.00
_cell.angle_beta   90.00
_cell.angle_gamma   90.00
#
_symmetry.space_group_name_H-M   'P 1'
#
loop_
_entity.id
_entity.type
_entity.pdbx_description
1 polymer ?
#
loop_
_entity_poly.entity_id
_entity_poly.type
_entity_poly.pdbx_seq_one_letter_code
_entity_poly.pdbx_strand_id
1 'polypeptide(L)'
;MRLRLVGVIGGALLLSACATARAPDEASTPPTPPAPSPGAPPRDGPPPAPIAFSSLTGWASADHAEAFAAYQATCGVAKAPAEVEVCRRARAQPRLETDAARAFFEANFRLEPVPGEGVLTAYYAPEYTARTTPDAEYSAPVRPKPANHAALSGRADRAAIEATPPDVVLAWMRPEELFFLQIQGSGVLTFPDGLRVKVLFAAHNDLPFSGIANHMRDRGLLEANNTSGEAIRAWLAARRGPEADAIMRLNRRYVWFRLEADDGLHPVGAAGVPLPPDHAIAVDLSQHRVGELFWIDATAPILSGAFPTYRRLAVALDTGGAIKGQVRADLYLGSGPEAGVEAGRVRHTLRMVRLAPRVGPDPGR
;
A
#
# COMPACT_ATOMS: atom_id res chain seq x y z
N MET A 1 -6.72 -73.67 -27.15
CA MET A 1 -5.92 -74.67 -27.86
C MET A 1 -4.62 -74.02 -28.33
N ARG A 2 -3.46 -74.61 -27.93
CA ARG A 2 -2.07 -74.37 -28.32
C ARG A 2 -1.41 -73.05 -27.82
N LEU A 3 -0.79 -73.08 -26.76
CA LEU A 3 0.58 -73.15 -26.23
C LEU A 3 1.69 -73.09 -27.30
N ARG A 4 2.58 -72.09 -27.26
CA ARG A 4 4.01 -72.25 -27.55
C ARG A 4 4.87 -71.37 -26.71
N LEU A 5 5.69 -72.00 -25.93
CA LEU A 5 6.84 -71.57 -25.13
C LEU A 5 8.10 -71.65 -26.03
N VAL A 6 9.01 -70.70 -25.96
CA VAL A 6 10.46 -70.79 -26.26
C VAL A 6 11.01 -69.42 -25.85
N GLY A 7 12.08 -69.20 -25.15
CA GLY A 7 13.19 -69.98 -24.68
C GLY A 7 14.21 -68.97 -24.11
N VAL A 8 14.79 -69.27 -23.03
CA VAL A 8 15.83 -68.50 -22.26
C VAL A 8 17.15 -68.54 -23.01
N ILE A 9 17.86 -67.43 -23.05
CA ILE A 9 19.36 -67.43 -23.04
C ILE A 9 19.84 -66.31 -22.16
N GLY A 10 20.61 -66.70 -21.16
CA GLY A 10 21.28 -65.84 -20.20
C GLY A 10 22.58 -65.25 -20.75
N GLY A 11 22.94 -64.10 -20.28
CA GLY A 11 24.24 -63.49 -20.45
C GLY A 11 24.62 -62.77 -19.15
N ALA A 12 25.44 -63.43 -18.37
CA ALA A 12 26.05 -62.85 -17.17
C ALA A 12 27.21 -61.95 -17.60
N LEU A 13 27.12 -60.69 -17.35
CA LEU A 13 28.24 -59.75 -17.41
C LEU A 13 28.60 -59.34 -15.98
N LEU A 14 29.77 -59.85 -15.54
CA LEU A 14 30.47 -59.44 -14.33
C LEU A 14 30.98 -58.01 -14.54
N LEU A 15 30.46 -57.06 -13.75
CA LEU A 15 31.02 -55.75 -13.59
C LEU A 15 31.65 -55.60 -12.21
N SER A 16 32.99 -55.50 -12.27
CA SER A 16 33.88 -55.19 -11.12
C SER A 16 33.44 -53.94 -10.41
N ALA A 17 33.14 -54.05 -9.15
CA ALA A 17 32.93 -52.91 -8.25
C ALA A 17 34.29 -52.36 -7.83
N CYS A 18 34.71 -51.24 -8.37
CA CYS A 18 35.74 -50.41 -7.75
C CYS A 18 35.13 -49.64 -6.60
N ALA A 19 35.43 -50.05 -5.38
CA ALA A 19 35.11 -49.29 -4.19
C ALA A 19 36.04 -48.07 -4.12
N THR A 20 35.55 -46.91 -4.48
CA THR A 20 36.22 -45.65 -4.10
C THR A 20 35.84 -45.31 -2.68
N ALA A 21 36.81 -45.36 -1.78
CA ALA A 21 36.66 -44.89 -0.41
C ALA A 21 36.28 -43.40 -0.41
N ARG A 22 35.14 -43.12 0.16
CA ARG A 22 34.65 -41.73 0.39
C ARG A 22 35.43 -41.19 1.58
N ALA A 23 36.13 -40.09 1.37
CA ALA A 23 36.73 -39.34 2.46
C ALA A 23 35.65 -38.82 3.43
N PRO A 24 35.92 -38.69 4.73
CA PRO A 24 34.95 -38.18 5.69
C PRO A 24 34.59 -36.73 5.33
N ASP A 25 33.29 -36.44 5.32
CA ASP A 25 32.74 -35.10 5.15
C ASP A 25 33.38 -34.14 6.17
N GLU A 26 34.17 -33.20 5.68
CA GLU A 26 34.51 -32.01 6.46
C GLU A 26 33.22 -31.29 6.85
N ALA A 27 32.98 -31.18 8.16
CA ALA A 27 31.85 -30.44 8.70
C ALA A 27 31.89 -29.00 8.15
N SER A 28 30.92 -28.68 7.29
CA SER A 28 30.71 -27.33 6.77
C SER A 28 30.45 -26.41 7.95
N THR A 29 31.41 -25.60 8.31
CA THR A 29 31.21 -24.44 9.20
C THR A 29 30.14 -23.53 8.60
N PRO A 30 29.13 -23.08 9.37
CA PRO A 30 28.15 -22.13 8.86
C PRO A 30 28.88 -20.86 8.42
N PRO A 31 28.42 -20.20 7.33
CA PRO A 31 29.08 -19.00 6.84
C PRO A 31 29.03 -17.93 7.93
N THR A 32 30.20 -17.39 8.24
CA THR A 32 30.36 -16.24 9.13
C THR A 32 29.49 -15.08 8.59
N PRO A 33 28.66 -14.45 9.41
CA PRO A 33 27.89 -13.29 8.98
C PRO A 33 28.86 -12.22 8.46
N PRO A 34 28.53 -11.50 7.37
CA PRO A 34 29.38 -10.44 6.84
C PRO A 34 29.65 -9.41 7.94
N ALA A 35 30.92 -9.04 8.07
CA ALA A 35 31.34 -8.00 9.00
C ALA A 35 30.50 -6.72 8.72
N PRO A 36 30.09 -5.98 9.76
CA PRO A 36 29.39 -4.72 9.57
C PRO A 36 30.25 -3.82 8.67
N SER A 37 29.62 -3.30 7.61
CA SER A 37 30.27 -2.33 6.71
C SER A 37 30.88 -1.20 7.54
N PRO A 38 32.09 -0.72 7.22
CA PRO A 38 32.67 0.42 7.92
C PRO A 38 31.66 1.55 7.93
N GLY A 39 31.36 2.08 9.10
CA GLY A 39 30.44 3.22 9.25
C GLY A 39 30.87 4.33 8.32
N ALA A 40 29.88 5.03 7.72
CA ALA A 40 30.15 6.19 6.90
C ALA A 40 31.10 7.13 7.63
N PRO A 41 32.10 7.71 6.94
CA PRO A 41 33.08 8.60 7.59
C PRO A 41 32.34 9.72 8.33
N PRO A 42 32.87 10.17 9.50
CA PRO A 42 32.31 11.31 10.21
C PRO A 42 32.15 12.47 9.23
N ARG A 43 30.99 13.06 9.19
CA ARG A 43 30.76 14.30 8.43
C ARG A 43 31.45 15.43 9.22
N ASP A 44 32.71 15.68 8.91
CA ASP A 44 33.45 16.82 9.43
C ASP A 44 32.93 18.10 8.77
N GLY A 45 31.86 18.64 9.32
CA GLY A 45 31.28 19.93 8.94
C GLY A 45 30.28 20.36 10.00
N PRO A 46 30.08 21.67 10.22
CA PRO A 46 29.03 22.12 11.10
C PRO A 46 27.69 21.55 10.62
N PRO A 47 26.82 21.11 11.56
CA PRO A 47 25.51 20.60 11.18
C PRO A 47 24.81 21.62 10.28
N PRO A 48 24.13 21.19 9.20
CA PRO A 48 23.44 22.11 8.30
C PRO A 48 22.51 22.99 9.11
N ALA A 49 22.47 24.28 8.74
CA ALA A 49 21.62 25.26 9.41
C ALA A 49 20.16 24.75 9.47
N PRO A 50 19.46 24.94 10.60
CA PRO A 50 18.07 24.51 10.71
C PRO A 50 17.24 25.16 9.61
N ILE A 51 16.49 24.37 8.86
CA ILE A 51 15.57 24.87 7.84
C ILE A 51 14.41 25.55 8.57
N ALA A 52 14.07 26.77 8.14
CA ALA A 52 12.96 27.52 8.71
C ALA A 52 11.63 27.11 8.05
N PHE A 53 10.54 27.10 8.79
CA PHE A 53 9.19 26.86 8.24
C PHE A 53 8.81 27.86 7.15
N SER A 54 9.28 29.10 7.24
CA SER A 54 9.08 30.13 6.22
C SER A 54 9.69 29.79 4.86
N SER A 55 10.62 28.84 4.78
CA SER A 55 11.20 28.38 3.52
C SER A 55 10.36 27.29 2.83
N LEU A 56 9.36 26.75 3.48
CA LEU A 56 8.44 25.77 2.90
C LEU A 56 7.43 26.48 1.99
N THR A 57 7.47 26.18 0.71
CA THR A 57 6.52 26.74 -0.25
C THR A 57 5.08 26.41 0.16
N GLY A 58 4.24 27.44 0.32
CA GLY A 58 2.84 27.30 0.68
C GLY A 58 2.56 27.08 2.18
N TRP A 59 3.59 27.01 3.04
CA TRP A 59 3.40 26.82 4.46
C TRP A 59 2.48 27.87 5.09
N ALA A 60 2.74 29.15 4.82
CA ALA A 60 1.99 30.25 5.42
C ALA A 60 0.49 30.29 5.05
N SER A 61 0.12 29.69 3.90
CA SER A 61 -1.26 29.66 3.39
C SER A 61 -1.96 28.31 3.51
N ALA A 62 -1.31 27.32 4.13
CA ALA A 62 -1.89 25.99 4.30
C ALA A 62 -3.00 25.98 5.37
N ASP A 63 -3.93 25.05 5.24
CA ASP A 63 -4.93 24.79 6.28
C ASP A 63 -4.32 24.03 7.45
N HIS A 64 -3.73 24.77 8.38
CA HIS A 64 -3.13 24.20 9.56
C HIS A 64 -4.19 23.73 10.59
N ALA A 65 -5.39 24.28 10.55
CA ALA A 65 -6.45 23.88 11.47
C ALA A 65 -6.91 22.45 11.17
N GLU A 66 -7.18 22.13 9.89
CA GLU A 66 -7.52 20.76 9.48
C GLU A 66 -6.36 19.79 9.69
N ALA A 67 -5.13 20.21 9.34
CA ALA A 67 -3.93 19.42 9.59
C ALA A 67 -3.73 19.10 11.08
N PHE A 68 -4.02 20.06 11.96
CA PHE A 68 -3.92 19.86 13.39
C PHE A 68 -4.98 18.90 13.90
N ALA A 69 -6.22 19.03 13.46
CA ALA A 69 -7.30 18.11 13.81
C ALA A 69 -6.98 16.68 13.37
N ALA A 70 -6.47 16.50 12.16
CA ALA A 70 -6.01 15.20 11.64
C ALA A 70 -4.85 14.63 12.48
N TYR A 71 -3.85 15.45 12.82
CA TYR A 71 -2.73 15.06 13.68
C TYR A 71 -3.22 14.69 15.09
N GLN A 72 -4.04 15.51 15.73
CA GLN A 72 -4.59 15.29 17.07
C GLN A 72 -5.35 13.96 17.15
N ALA A 73 -6.14 13.63 16.12
CA ALA A 73 -6.90 12.39 16.05
C ALA A 73 -6.01 11.15 15.92
N THR A 74 -4.90 11.27 15.19
CA THR A 74 -4.11 10.11 14.72
C THR A 74 -2.74 9.96 15.37
N CYS A 75 -2.16 10.98 15.99
CA CYS A 75 -0.80 10.98 16.54
C CYS A 75 -0.51 9.88 17.57
N GLY A 76 -1.54 9.31 18.21
CA GLY A 76 -1.39 8.23 19.20
C GLY A 76 -0.84 6.91 18.63
N VAL A 77 -0.70 6.78 17.33
CA VAL A 77 -0.07 5.61 16.68
C VAL A 77 1.46 5.64 16.77
N ALA A 78 2.04 6.83 16.94
CA ALA A 78 3.48 7.00 17.08
C ALA A 78 3.99 6.38 18.39
N LYS A 79 5.19 5.79 18.35
CA LYS A 79 5.77 5.04 19.47
C LYS A 79 7.04 5.67 20.04
N ALA A 80 7.71 6.54 19.29
CA ALA A 80 8.93 7.18 19.79
C ALA A 80 8.60 8.16 20.92
N PRO A 81 9.36 8.18 22.03
CA PRO A 81 9.03 8.97 23.21
C PRO A 81 8.78 10.47 22.92
N ALA A 82 9.59 11.08 22.06
CA ALA A 82 9.42 12.48 21.68
C ALA A 82 8.12 12.72 20.88
N GLU A 83 7.73 11.79 20.01
CA GLU A 83 6.48 11.84 19.24
C GLU A 83 5.27 11.68 20.18
N VAL A 84 5.35 10.74 21.13
CA VAL A 84 4.31 10.52 22.17
C VAL A 84 4.10 11.77 23.01
N GLU A 85 5.18 12.45 23.40
CA GLU A 85 5.09 13.68 24.21
C GLU A 85 4.46 14.84 23.44
N VAL A 86 4.81 15.03 22.15
CA VAL A 86 4.14 16.05 21.32
C VAL A 86 2.67 15.69 21.09
N CYS A 87 2.35 14.42 20.87
CA CYS A 87 0.98 13.95 20.75
C CYS A 87 0.16 14.25 22.01
N ARG A 88 0.73 14.00 23.20
CA ARG A 88 0.09 14.32 24.47
C ARG A 88 -0.23 15.83 24.57
N ARG A 89 0.73 16.69 24.17
CA ARG A 89 0.51 18.14 24.11
C ARG A 89 -0.56 18.53 23.11
N ALA A 90 -0.57 17.92 21.92
CA ALA A 90 -1.59 18.16 20.92
C ALA A 90 -2.98 17.79 21.42
N ARG A 91 -3.12 16.61 22.04
CA ARG A 91 -4.41 16.14 22.57
C ARG A 91 -4.93 16.93 23.77
N ALA A 92 -4.06 17.66 24.47
CA ALA A 92 -4.44 18.57 25.55
C ALA A 92 -4.96 19.94 25.03
N GLN A 93 -4.80 20.24 23.74
CA GLN A 93 -5.32 21.46 23.12
C GLN A 93 -6.81 21.30 22.76
N PRO A 94 -7.60 22.37 22.82
CA PRO A 94 -8.88 22.41 22.14
C PRO A 94 -8.67 22.38 20.61
N ARG A 95 -9.76 22.43 19.85
CA ARG A 95 -9.67 22.68 18.40
C ARG A 95 -8.99 24.04 18.18
N LEU A 96 -7.92 24.04 17.39
CA LEU A 96 -7.15 25.24 17.09
C LEU A 96 -7.55 25.83 15.74
N GLU A 97 -7.61 27.15 15.67
CA GLU A 97 -7.71 27.89 14.42
C GLU A 97 -6.35 27.90 13.70
N THR A 98 -6.36 28.23 12.41
CA THR A 98 -5.21 28.07 11.49
C THR A 98 -3.90 28.68 12.04
N ASP A 99 -3.91 29.91 12.57
CA ASP A 99 -2.69 30.54 13.06
C ASP A 99 -2.17 29.90 14.35
N ALA A 100 -3.06 29.52 15.27
CA ALA A 100 -2.69 28.82 16.49
C ALA A 100 -2.18 27.40 16.19
N ALA A 101 -2.78 26.70 15.25
CA ALA A 101 -2.34 25.39 14.77
C ALA A 101 -0.96 25.48 14.11
N ARG A 102 -0.73 26.49 13.27
CA ARG A 102 0.58 26.75 12.68
C ARG A 102 1.63 26.98 13.78
N ALA A 103 1.34 27.86 14.72
CA ALA A 103 2.24 28.14 15.84
C ALA A 103 2.54 26.88 16.67
N PHE A 104 1.56 25.99 16.86
CA PHE A 104 1.78 24.71 17.52
C PHE A 104 2.82 23.87 16.77
N PHE A 105 2.69 23.69 15.43
CA PHE A 105 3.65 22.91 14.66
C PHE A 105 5.05 23.55 14.71
N GLU A 106 5.15 24.85 14.50
CA GLU A 106 6.43 25.58 14.52
C GLU A 106 7.14 25.51 15.88
N ALA A 107 6.38 25.54 16.97
CA ALA A 107 6.93 25.43 18.32
C ALA A 107 7.41 24.04 18.70
N ASN A 108 6.71 22.99 18.23
CA ASN A 108 6.91 21.61 18.68
C ASN A 108 7.76 20.76 17.75
N PHE A 109 8.01 21.20 16.49
CA PHE A 109 8.73 20.44 15.52
C PHE A 109 9.91 21.21 14.92
N ARG A 110 10.88 20.47 14.40
CA ARG A 110 11.94 20.97 13.51
C ARG A 110 11.82 20.27 12.17
N LEU A 111 12.33 20.91 11.14
CA LEU A 111 12.26 20.39 9.78
C LEU A 111 13.48 19.53 9.45
N GLU A 112 13.23 18.36 8.87
CA GLU A 112 14.23 17.43 8.37
C GLU A 112 13.90 17.09 6.92
N PRO A 113 14.57 17.66 5.91
CA PRO A 113 14.34 17.31 4.53
C PRO A 113 14.60 15.84 4.25
N VAL A 114 13.72 15.22 3.51
CA VAL A 114 13.94 13.89 2.94
C VAL A 114 14.70 14.09 1.61
N PRO A 115 15.92 13.56 1.45
CA PRO A 115 16.72 13.85 0.27
C PRO A 115 16.09 13.30 -1.02
N GLY A 116 16.19 14.11 -2.10
CA GLY A 116 15.76 13.71 -3.43
C GLY A 116 14.36 14.18 -3.81
N GLU A 117 13.94 13.75 -4.98
CA GLU A 117 12.60 13.92 -5.52
C GLU A 117 11.99 12.57 -5.82
N GLY A 118 10.68 12.48 -5.72
CA GLY A 118 9.95 11.24 -5.95
C GLY A 118 8.57 11.49 -6.55
N VAL A 119 7.62 10.64 -6.18
CA VAL A 119 6.28 10.68 -6.77
C VAL A 119 5.21 10.66 -5.70
N LEU A 120 4.28 11.63 -5.80
CA LEU A 120 2.98 11.58 -5.15
C LEU A 120 1.98 10.94 -6.11
N THR A 121 1.25 9.95 -5.62
CA THR A 121 -0.03 9.49 -6.18
C THR A 121 -1.11 9.66 -5.14
N ALA A 122 -2.33 9.30 -5.46
CA ALA A 122 -3.41 9.32 -4.50
C ALA A 122 -4.27 8.05 -4.59
N TYR A 123 -4.95 7.75 -3.50
CA TYR A 123 -5.91 6.66 -3.40
C TYR A 123 -7.16 7.10 -2.63
N TYR A 124 -8.18 6.29 -2.69
CA TYR A 124 -9.48 6.58 -2.07
C TYR A 124 -10.15 5.28 -1.61
N ALA A 125 -11.19 5.40 -0.81
CA ALA A 125 -12.06 4.29 -0.49
C ALA A 125 -13.23 4.23 -1.48
N PRO A 126 -13.25 3.27 -2.41
CA PRO A 126 -14.34 3.14 -3.36
C PRO A 126 -15.64 2.72 -2.66
N GLU A 127 -16.75 3.15 -3.24
CA GLU A 127 -18.08 2.69 -2.87
C GLU A 127 -18.65 1.89 -4.03
N TYR A 128 -18.98 0.63 -3.77
CA TYR A 128 -19.50 -0.29 -4.79
C TYR A 128 -20.79 -0.95 -4.33
N THR A 129 -21.60 -1.36 -5.30
CA THR A 129 -22.74 -2.25 -5.03
C THR A 129 -22.28 -3.70 -4.92
N ALA A 130 -22.96 -4.48 -4.10
CA ALA A 130 -22.68 -5.91 -3.90
C ALA A 130 -23.97 -6.72 -3.84
N ARG A 131 -23.82 -8.05 -3.90
CA ARG A 131 -24.90 -9.03 -3.75
C ARG A 131 -24.55 -10.07 -2.71
N THR A 132 -25.56 -10.67 -2.12
CA THR A 132 -25.39 -11.83 -1.21
C THR A 132 -25.28 -13.13 -1.99
N THR A 133 -25.80 -13.18 -3.20
CA THR A 133 -25.76 -14.33 -4.12
C THR A 133 -25.19 -13.91 -5.48
N PRO A 134 -24.53 -14.80 -6.21
CA PRO A 134 -23.98 -14.48 -7.52
C PRO A 134 -25.09 -14.39 -8.59
N ASP A 135 -24.81 -13.58 -9.59
CA ASP A 135 -25.55 -13.53 -10.85
C ASP A 135 -24.56 -13.30 -12.02
N ALA A 136 -25.09 -13.07 -13.22
CA ALA A 136 -24.25 -12.87 -14.42
C ALA A 136 -23.37 -11.61 -14.34
N GLU A 137 -23.79 -10.61 -13.59
CA GLU A 137 -23.06 -9.34 -13.42
C GLU A 137 -22.16 -9.36 -12.17
N TYR A 138 -22.68 -9.87 -11.06
CA TYR A 138 -22.00 -9.95 -9.77
C TYR A 138 -21.44 -11.36 -9.56
N SER A 139 -20.42 -11.70 -10.32
CA SER A 139 -19.86 -13.06 -10.40
C SER A 139 -18.54 -13.25 -9.64
N ALA A 140 -17.92 -12.18 -9.16
CA ALA A 140 -16.65 -12.24 -8.45
C ALA A 140 -16.83 -12.30 -6.93
N PRO A 141 -16.32 -13.37 -6.25
CA PRO A 141 -16.48 -13.53 -4.82
C PRO A 141 -15.51 -12.67 -4.03
N VAL A 142 -16.00 -11.85 -3.12
CA VAL A 142 -15.22 -11.23 -2.05
C VAL A 142 -14.88 -12.30 -1.02
N ARG A 143 -13.59 -12.61 -0.87
CA ARG A 143 -13.14 -13.74 -0.06
C ARG A 143 -12.53 -13.28 1.26
N PRO A 144 -12.82 -13.94 2.40
CA PRO A 144 -12.10 -13.73 3.65
C PRO A 144 -10.69 -14.32 3.55
N LYS A 145 -9.80 -13.88 4.46
CA LYS A 145 -8.49 -14.52 4.62
C LYS A 145 -8.67 -16.01 4.91
N PRO A 146 -8.13 -16.91 4.08
CA PRO A 146 -8.31 -18.34 4.26
C PRO A 146 -7.49 -18.89 5.42
N ALA A 147 -7.95 -19.97 6.04
CA ALA A 147 -7.24 -20.63 7.15
C ALA A 147 -5.81 -21.09 6.75
N ASN A 148 -5.66 -21.55 5.50
CA ASN A 148 -4.39 -22.01 4.93
C ASN A 148 -3.57 -20.87 4.30
N HIS A 149 -3.79 -19.61 4.67
CA HIS A 149 -3.12 -18.44 4.11
C HIS A 149 -1.59 -18.60 4.03
N ALA A 150 -0.96 -19.13 5.08
CA ALA A 150 0.49 -19.34 5.12
C ALA A 150 1.00 -20.29 4.01
N ALA A 151 0.19 -21.23 3.56
CA ALA A 151 0.54 -22.13 2.45
C ALA A 151 0.42 -21.46 1.07
N LEU A 152 -0.42 -20.44 0.96
CA LEU A 152 -0.65 -19.67 -0.29
C LEU A 152 0.32 -18.49 -0.44
N SER A 153 0.78 -17.94 0.69
CA SER A 153 1.67 -16.78 0.74
C SER A 153 2.96 -17.01 -0.04
N GLY A 154 3.27 -16.09 -0.98
CA GLY A 154 4.43 -16.16 -1.86
C GLY A 154 4.39 -17.24 -2.95
N ARG A 155 3.33 -18.08 -3.00
CA ARG A 155 3.25 -19.26 -3.89
C ARG A 155 2.08 -19.24 -4.85
N ALA A 156 0.88 -18.99 -4.36
CA ALA A 156 -0.31 -18.94 -5.19
C ALA A 156 -0.54 -17.53 -5.74
N ASP A 157 -0.59 -17.40 -7.05
CA ASP A 157 -0.94 -16.13 -7.69
C ASP A 157 -2.46 -15.96 -7.82
N ARG A 158 -2.88 -14.78 -8.32
CA ARG A 158 -4.29 -14.46 -8.55
C ARG A 158 -4.99 -15.56 -9.34
N ALA A 159 -4.41 -16.03 -10.44
CA ALA A 159 -5.05 -17.02 -11.30
C ALA A 159 -5.31 -18.35 -10.56
N ALA A 160 -4.33 -18.83 -9.78
CA ALA A 160 -4.47 -20.04 -8.98
C ALA A 160 -5.52 -19.90 -7.86
N ILE A 161 -5.54 -18.72 -7.21
CA ILE A 161 -6.53 -18.43 -6.14
C ILE A 161 -7.94 -18.35 -6.74
N GLU A 162 -8.13 -17.68 -7.87
CA GLU A 162 -9.43 -17.53 -8.53
C GLU A 162 -9.95 -18.85 -9.09
N ALA A 163 -9.08 -19.74 -9.56
CA ALA A 163 -9.45 -21.06 -10.06
C ALA A 163 -9.95 -22.01 -8.93
N THR A 164 -9.65 -21.72 -7.68
CA THR A 164 -10.08 -22.53 -6.54
C THR A 164 -11.43 -22.00 -6.04
N PRO A 165 -12.50 -22.82 -5.96
CA PRO A 165 -13.76 -22.42 -5.35
C PRO A 165 -13.54 -21.93 -3.90
N PRO A 166 -14.15 -20.83 -3.48
CA PRO A 166 -14.04 -20.37 -2.10
C PRO A 166 -14.94 -21.17 -1.16
N ASP A 167 -14.44 -21.51 0.03
CA ASP A 167 -15.24 -22.14 1.08
C ASP A 167 -16.27 -21.16 1.68
N VAL A 168 -15.89 -19.89 1.76
CA VAL A 168 -16.70 -18.79 2.30
C VAL A 168 -16.64 -17.60 1.36
N VAL A 169 -17.79 -16.99 1.11
CA VAL A 169 -17.93 -15.74 0.35
C VAL A 169 -18.59 -14.68 1.23
N LEU A 170 -17.96 -13.53 1.32
CA LEU A 170 -18.46 -12.39 2.12
C LEU A 170 -19.52 -11.58 1.35
N ALA A 171 -19.34 -11.45 0.06
CA ALA A 171 -20.21 -10.74 -0.88
C ALA A 171 -19.85 -11.11 -2.32
N TRP A 172 -20.70 -10.77 -3.27
CA TRP A 172 -20.44 -10.90 -4.69
C TRP A 172 -20.41 -9.51 -5.33
N MET A 173 -19.40 -9.28 -6.18
CA MET A 173 -19.16 -8.02 -6.85
C MET A 173 -18.99 -8.22 -8.36
N ARG A 174 -19.03 -7.11 -9.10
CA ARG A 174 -18.54 -7.11 -10.48
C ARG A 174 -17.04 -7.38 -10.49
N PRO A 175 -16.52 -8.22 -11.41
CA PRO A 175 -15.10 -8.61 -11.42
C PRO A 175 -14.13 -7.42 -11.45
N GLU A 176 -14.38 -6.44 -12.30
CA GLU A 176 -13.55 -5.24 -12.42
C GLU A 176 -13.59 -4.37 -11.15
N GLU A 177 -14.74 -4.27 -10.49
CA GLU A 177 -14.87 -3.51 -9.24
C GLU A 177 -14.12 -4.20 -8.09
N LEU A 178 -14.22 -5.53 -7.97
CA LEU A 178 -13.43 -6.28 -7.01
C LEU A 178 -11.93 -6.15 -7.28
N PHE A 179 -11.51 -6.18 -8.55
CA PHE A 179 -10.12 -5.98 -8.92
C PHE A 179 -9.59 -4.61 -8.44
N PHE A 180 -10.36 -3.53 -8.67
CA PHE A 180 -10.00 -2.19 -8.19
C PHE A 180 -10.06 -2.07 -6.67
N LEU A 181 -11.05 -2.67 -6.02
CA LEU A 181 -11.12 -2.74 -4.55
C LEU A 181 -9.87 -3.41 -3.96
N GLN A 182 -9.35 -4.47 -4.61
CA GLN A 182 -8.12 -5.14 -4.20
C GLN A 182 -6.85 -4.27 -4.40
N ILE A 183 -6.88 -3.31 -5.31
CA ILE A 183 -5.81 -2.32 -5.48
C ILE A 183 -5.88 -1.26 -4.37
N GLN A 184 -7.08 -0.76 -4.07
CA GLN A 184 -7.30 0.28 -3.04
C GLN A 184 -7.14 -0.28 -1.61
N GLY A 185 -7.43 -1.56 -1.39
CA GLY A 185 -7.27 -2.25 -0.12
C GLY A 185 -8.49 -2.19 0.80
N SER A 186 -9.36 -1.18 0.69
CA SER A 186 -10.60 -1.07 1.45
C SER A 186 -11.62 -0.19 0.74
N GLY A 187 -12.89 -0.27 1.16
CA GLY A 187 -14.00 0.49 0.60
C GLY A 187 -15.29 0.27 1.36
N VAL A 188 -16.40 0.63 0.74
CA VAL A 188 -17.76 0.40 1.26
C VAL A 188 -18.56 -0.39 0.23
N LEU A 189 -19.29 -1.37 0.69
CA LEU A 189 -20.25 -2.14 -0.10
C LEU A 189 -21.69 -1.78 0.30
N THR A 190 -22.54 -1.53 -0.70
CA THR A 190 -23.97 -1.31 -0.50
C THR A 190 -24.74 -2.46 -1.13
N PHE A 191 -25.59 -3.09 -0.33
CA PHE A 191 -26.45 -4.19 -0.75
C PHE A 191 -27.84 -3.68 -1.23
N PRO A 192 -28.63 -4.50 -1.93
CA PRO A 192 -29.93 -4.09 -2.49
C PRO A 192 -30.94 -3.62 -1.46
N ASP A 193 -30.84 -4.09 -0.23
CA ASP A 193 -31.69 -3.70 0.91
C ASP A 193 -31.25 -2.39 1.57
N GLY A 194 -30.20 -1.75 1.04
CA GLY A 194 -29.63 -0.52 1.59
C GLY A 194 -28.60 -0.76 2.69
N LEU A 195 -28.33 -2.00 3.09
CA LEU A 195 -27.28 -2.30 4.05
C LEU A 195 -25.91 -1.83 3.50
N ARG A 196 -25.20 -1.04 4.29
CA ARG A 196 -23.83 -0.61 4.02
C ARG A 196 -22.88 -1.29 4.97
N VAL A 197 -21.76 -1.77 4.43
CA VAL A 197 -20.69 -2.39 5.21
C VAL A 197 -19.34 -1.89 4.72
N LYS A 198 -18.39 -1.74 5.63
CA LYS A 198 -16.99 -1.54 5.28
C LYS A 198 -16.40 -2.88 4.85
N VAL A 199 -15.71 -2.88 3.73
CA VAL A 199 -14.88 -3.99 3.26
C VAL A 199 -13.44 -3.57 3.46
N LEU A 200 -12.74 -4.25 4.38
CA LEU A 200 -11.43 -3.86 4.87
C LEU A 200 -10.39 -4.95 4.52
N PHE A 201 -9.17 -4.51 4.24
CA PHE A 201 -8.03 -5.39 4.02
C PHE A 201 -7.87 -6.38 5.18
N ALA A 202 -7.68 -7.66 4.85
CA ALA A 202 -7.40 -8.72 5.83
C ALA A 202 -6.03 -9.37 5.61
N ALA A 203 -5.66 -9.62 4.36
CA ALA A 203 -4.37 -10.21 3.98
C ALA A 203 -4.13 -10.06 2.47
N HIS A 204 -2.92 -10.37 2.04
CA HIS A 204 -2.57 -10.56 0.62
C HIS A 204 -1.71 -11.82 0.45
N ASN A 205 -1.53 -12.26 -0.80
CA ASN A 205 -0.76 -13.45 -1.14
C ASN A 205 0.76 -13.23 -1.20
N ASP A 206 1.30 -12.14 -0.67
CA ASP A 206 2.73 -11.76 -0.61
C ASP A 206 3.45 -11.72 -1.98
N LEU A 207 2.71 -11.71 -3.08
CA LEU A 207 3.27 -11.45 -4.39
C LEU A 207 3.30 -9.93 -4.67
N PRO A 208 4.30 -9.47 -5.46
CA PRO A 208 4.42 -8.05 -5.79
C PRO A 208 3.22 -7.56 -6.59
N PHE A 209 2.87 -6.29 -6.40
CA PHE A 209 1.89 -5.60 -7.23
C PHE A 209 2.45 -5.37 -8.63
N SER A 210 1.63 -5.65 -9.66
CA SER A 210 1.92 -5.35 -11.06
C SER A 210 0.75 -4.58 -11.66
N GLY A 211 0.97 -3.29 -11.96
CA GLY A 211 -0.05 -2.45 -12.60
C GLY A 211 -0.33 -2.88 -14.03
N ILE A 212 -1.60 -2.99 -14.39
CA ILE A 212 -2.02 -3.44 -15.72
C ILE A 212 -2.04 -2.33 -16.78
N ALA A 213 -2.02 -1.06 -16.36
CA ALA A 213 -2.16 0.10 -17.26
C ALA A 213 -1.13 0.11 -18.41
N ASN A 214 0.15 -0.13 -18.10
CA ASN A 214 1.19 -0.18 -19.11
C ASN A 214 1.00 -1.35 -20.08
N HIS A 215 0.64 -2.53 -19.56
CA HIS A 215 0.36 -3.70 -20.43
C HIS A 215 -0.80 -3.43 -21.38
N MET A 216 -1.85 -2.78 -20.90
CA MET A 216 -3.01 -2.44 -21.73
C MET A 216 -2.64 -1.41 -22.80
N ARG A 217 -1.90 -0.36 -22.44
CA ARG A 217 -1.41 0.65 -23.38
C ARG A 217 -0.51 0.02 -24.46
N ASP A 218 0.49 -0.77 -24.06
CA ASP A 218 1.48 -1.36 -24.96
C ASP A 218 0.87 -2.38 -25.92
N ARG A 219 -0.31 -2.91 -25.59
CA ARG A 219 -1.12 -3.79 -26.45
C ARG A 219 -2.18 -3.03 -27.27
N GLY A 220 -2.25 -1.70 -27.17
CA GLY A 220 -3.25 -0.90 -27.86
C GLY A 220 -4.69 -1.12 -27.39
N LEU A 221 -4.88 -1.61 -26.15
CA LEU A 221 -6.20 -1.85 -25.57
C LEU A 221 -6.82 -0.56 -24.99
N LEU A 222 -5.99 0.45 -24.76
CA LEU A 222 -6.38 1.79 -24.29
C LEU A 222 -5.84 2.82 -25.27
N GLU A 223 -6.50 3.96 -25.36
CA GLU A 223 -5.97 5.11 -26.08
C GLU A 223 -4.65 5.57 -25.46
N ALA A 224 -3.70 6.00 -26.31
CA ALA A 224 -2.31 6.28 -25.91
C ALA A 224 -2.19 7.28 -24.75
N ASN A 225 -3.14 8.21 -24.63
CA ASN A 225 -3.16 9.26 -23.61
C ASN A 225 -4.21 9.03 -22.51
N ASN A 226 -4.88 7.90 -22.49
CA ASN A 226 -5.93 7.59 -21.52
C ASN A 226 -5.70 6.24 -20.84
N THR A 227 -4.78 6.21 -19.89
CA THR A 227 -4.51 5.06 -19.01
C THR A 227 -5.09 5.27 -17.61
N SER A 228 -6.15 6.06 -17.50
CA SER A 228 -6.84 6.33 -16.23
C SER A 228 -7.50 5.06 -15.67
N GLY A 229 -7.68 5.02 -14.35
CA GLY A 229 -8.41 3.93 -13.70
C GLY A 229 -9.85 3.78 -14.21
N GLU A 230 -10.47 4.89 -14.63
CA GLU A 230 -11.79 4.91 -15.25
C GLU A 230 -11.79 4.21 -16.62
N ALA A 231 -10.85 4.56 -17.50
CA ALA A 231 -10.74 3.93 -18.82
C ALA A 231 -10.44 2.42 -18.72
N ILE A 232 -9.57 2.02 -17.80
CA ILE A 232 -9.27 0.62 -17.53
C ILE A 232 -10.53 -0.11 -17.05
N ARG A 233 -11.26 0.46 -16.10
CA ARG A 233 -12.49 -0.13 -15.55
C ARG A 233 -13.56 -0.27 -16.62
N ALA A 234 -13.77 0.75 -17.45
CA ALA A 234 -14.72 0.73 -18.56
C ALA A 234 -14.37 -0.35 -19.58
N TRP A 235 -13.07 -0.49 -19.91
CA TRP A 235 -12.60 -1.53 -20.83
C TRP A 235 -12.86 -2.95 -20.28
N LEU A 236 -12.56 -3.19 -19.00
CA LEU A 236 -12.79 -4.48 -18.33
C LEU A 236 -14.28 -4.79 -18.25
N ALA A 237 -15.12 -3.82 -17.88
CA ALA A 237 -16.57 -3.97 -17.79
C ALA A 237 -17.21 -4.34 -19.13
N ALA A 238 -16.73 -3.73 -20.22
CA ALA A 238 -17.24 -4.02 -21.56
C ALA A 238 -16.81 -5.42 -22.10
N ARG A 239 -15.83 -6.08 -21.45
CA ARG A 239 -15.24 -7.36 -21.91
C ARG A 239 -15.21 -8.42 -20.80
N ARG A 240 -16.14 -8.36 -19.84
CA ARG A 240 -16.26 -9.36 -18.75
C ARG A 240 -16.16 -10.79 -19.27
N GLY A 241 -15.44 -11.62 -18.56
CA GLY A 241 -15.15 -13.00 -18.91
C GLY A 241 -13.68 -13.21 -19.25
N PRO A 242 -13.32 -14.23 -20.07
CA PRO A 242 -11.94 -14.67 -20.24
C PRO A 242 -10.95 -13.59 -20.68
N GLU A 243 -11.39 -12.62 -21.49
CA GLU A 243 -10.53 -11.53 -21.98
C GLU A 243 -10.16 -10.56 -20.86
N ALA A 244 -11.14 -10.08 -20.10
CA ALA A 244 -10.91 -9.19 -18.95
C ALA A 244 -10.15 -9.91 -17.82
N ASP A 245 -10.47 -11.18 -17.56
CA ASP A 245 -9.79 -12.01 -16.57
C ASP A 245 -8.30 -12.16 -16.88
N ALA A 246 -7.95 -12.42 -18.15
CA ALA A 246 -6.56 -12.53 -18.56
C ALA A 246 -5.77 -11.24 -18.30
N ILE A 247 -6.39 -10.07 -18.49
CA ILE A 247 -5.77 -8.76 -18.18
C ILE A 247 -5.63 -8.57 -16.66
N MET A 248 -6.67 -8.82 -15.88
CA MET A 248 -6.62 -8.66 -14.43
C MET A 248 -5.60 -9.60 -13.78
N ARG A 249 -5.42 -10.82 -14.32
CA ARG A 249 -4.44 -11.83 -13.85
C ARG A 249 -2.98 -11.46 -14.12
N LEU A 250 -2.69 -10.45 -14.94
CA LEU A 250 -1.35 -9.88 -15.05
C LEU A 250 -0.87 -9.26 -13.72
N ASN A 251 -1.79 -8.79 -12.90
CA ASN A 251 -1.50 -8.48 -11.51
C ASN A 251 -1.61 -9.77 -10.68
N ARG A 252 -0.49 -10.39 -10.40
CA ARG A 252 -0.42 -11.66 -9.64
C ARG A 252 -0.80 -11.51 -8.16
N ARG A 253 -0.78 -10.25 -7.63
CA ARG A 253 -1.19 -9.97 -6.25
C ARG A 253 -2.68 -10.18 -6.08
N TYR A 254 -3.09 -10.86 -5.00
CA TYR A 254 -4.47 -11.05 -4.58
C TYR A 254 -4.66 -10.53 -3.16
N VAL A 255 -5.80 -9.92 -2.87
CA VAL A 255 -6.15 -9.37 -1.56
C VAL A 255 -7.42 -10.04 -1.05
N TRP A 256 -7.40 -10.44 0.22
CA TRP A 256 -8.55 -10.94 0.98
C TRP A 256 -9.06 -9.87 1.93
N PHE A 257 -10.34 -9.95 2.27
CA PHE A 257 -11.04 -8.91 3.00
C PHE A 257 -11.71 -9.45 4.26
N ARG A 258 -12.16 -8.54 5.10
CA ARG A 258 -13.15 -8.73 6.15
C ARG A 258 -14.23 -7.66 6.03
N LEU A 259 -15.41 -7.94 6.55
CA LEU A 259 -16.50 -6.97 6.62
C LEU A 259 -16.65 -6.46 8.04
N GLU A 260 -16.98 -5.19 8.16
CA GLU A 260 -17.36 -4.52 9.40
C GLU A 260 -18.59 -3.65 9.14
N ALA A 261 -19.38 -3.37 10.19
CA ALA A 261 -20.50 -2.45 10.06
C ALA A 261 -20.00 -1.07 9.61
N ASP A 262 -20.75 -0.41 8.74
CA ASP A 262 -20.45 0.97 8.36
C ASP A 262 -20.81 1.91 9.53
N ASP A 263 -19.80 2.46 10.18
CA ASP A 263 -19.93 3.40 11.30
C ASP A 263 -19.87 4.87 10.85
N GLY A 264 -19.86 5.11 9.52
CA GLY A 264 -19.74 6.44 8.92
C GLY A 264 -18.32 7.04 9.00
N LEU A 265 -17.36 6.35 9.60
CA LEU A 265 -15.95 6.79 9.62
C LEU A 265 -15.21 6.28 8.37
N HIS A 266 -14.13 6.95 8.03
CA HIS A 266 -13.24 6.49 6.97
C HIS A 266 -12.60 5.13 7.31
N PRO A 267 -12.19 4.34 6.31
CA PRO A 267 -11.49 3.08 6.54
C PRO A 267 -10.23 3.26 7.37
N VAL A 268 -9.87 2.23 8.12
CA VAL A 268 -8.61 2.21 8.89
C VAL A 268 -7.45 1.85 7.98
N GLY A 269 -6.35 2.60 8.08
CA GLY A 269 -5.09 2.29 7.43
C GLY A 269 -4.26 1.25 8.19
N ALA A 270 -3.05 0.99 7.72
CA ALA A 270 -2.08 0.08 8.36
C ALA A 270 -1.76 0.48 9.82
N ALA A 271 -1.92 1.76 10.16
CA ALA A 271 -1.80 2.27 11.53
C ALA A 271 -2.91 1.83 12.48
N GLY A 272 -3.99 1.21 11.98
CA GLY A 272 -5.14 0.79 12.79
C GLY A 272 -6.05 1.93 13.26
N VAL A 273 -6.00 3.08 12.60
CA VAL A 273 -6.87 4.24 12.87
C VAL A 273 -7.54 4.70 11.59
N PRO A 274 -8.73 5.34 11.68
CA PRO A 274 -9.39 5.94 10.52
C PRO A 274 -8.46 6.95 9.81
N LEU A 275 -8.49 6.92 8.49
CA LEU A 275 -7.65 7.78 7.66
C LEU A 275 -8.31 9.14 7.47
N PRO A 276 -7.73 10.25 7.98
CA PRO A 276 -8.25 11.59 7.67
C PRO A 276 -7.98 11.92 6.20
N PRO A 277 -9.03 12.24 5.42
CA PRO A 277 -8.88 12.69 4.03
C PRO A 277 -7.89 13.85 3.93
N ASP A 278 -7.11 13.88 2.86
CA ASP A 278 -6.13 14.93 2.58
C ASP A 278 -4.94 15.03 3.53
N HIS A 279 -4.98 14.34 4.68
CA HIS A 279 -3.96 14.41 5.73
C HIS A 279 -3.38 13.05 6.13
N ALA A 280 -3.78 11.96 5.46
CA ALA A 280 -3.19 10.64 5.60
C ALA A 280 -2.39 10.27 4.36
N ILE A 281 -1.20 9.71 4.53
CA ILE A 281 -0.41 9.16 3.44
C ILE A 281 0.00 7.71 3.70
N ALA A 282 0.00 6.91 2.63
CA ALA A 282 0.70 5.65 2.59
C ALA A 282 2.16 5.90 2.20
N VAL A 283 3.08 5.23 2.91
CA VAL A 283 4.53 5.36 2.71
C VAL A 283 5.21 3.99 2.67
N ASP A 284 6.48 3.95 2.27
CA ASP A 284 7.31 2.76 2.39
C ASP A 284 7.77 2.57 3.85
N LEU A 285 7.21 1.60 4.54
CA LEU A 285 7.54 1.31 5.94
C LEU A 285 8.97 0.74 6.15
N SER A 286 9.70 0.44 5.07
CA SER A 286 11.14 0.16 5.18
C SER A 286 11.99 1.43 5.30
N GLN A 287 11.42 2.59 4.99
CA GLN A 287 12.08 3.91 4.99
C GLN A 287 11.49 4.85 6.04
N HIS A 288 10.22 4.70 6.37
CA HIS A 288 9.46 5.56 7.26
C HIS A 288 8.72 4.76 8.32
N ARG A 289 8.28 5.43 9.37
CA ARG A 289 7.48 4.82 10.43
C ARG A 289 6.05 5.35 10.44
N VAL A 290 5.15 4.51 10.89
CA VAL A 290 3.77 4.92 11.19
C VAL A 290 3.79 6.04 12.24
N GLY A 291 2.99 7.08 11.98
CA GLY A 291 2.86 8.26 12.85
C GLY A 291 3.82 9.40 12.55
N GLU A 292 4.79 9.22 11.65
CA GLU A 292 5.64 10.34 11.21
C GLU A 292 4.81 11.40 10.49
N LEU A 293 5.12 12.65 10.75
CA LEU A 293 4.46 13.81 10.16
C LEU A 293 5.34 14.42 9.06
N PHE A 294 4.75 14.68 7.90
CA PHE A 294 5.44 15.23 6.73
C PHE A 294 4.74 16.46 6.19
N TRP A 295 5.53 17.45 5.78
CA TRP A 295 5.12 18.40 4.78
C TRP A 295 5.35 17.78 3.41
N ILE A 296 4.29 17.64 2.61
CA ILE A 296 4.37 17.25 1.21
C ILE A 296 4.30 18.50 0.34
N ASP A 297 5.21 18.62 -0.62
CA ASP A 297 5.17 19.62 -1.69
C ASP A 297 5.27 18.89 -3.04
N ALA A 298 4.13 18.77 -3.69
CA ALA A 298 4.01 18.03 -4.94
C ALA A 298 3.42 18.91 -6.03
N THR A 299 4.02 18.84 -7.22
CA THR A 299 3.64 19.66 -8.37
C THR A 299 3.59 18.84 -9.66
N ALA A 300 2.65 19.15 -10.54
CA ALA A 300 2.60 18.63 -11.89
C ALA A 300 1.95 19.65 -12.84
N PRO A 301 2.12 19.46 -14.15
CA PRO A 301 1.23 20.10 -15.12
C PRO A 301 -0.22 19.72 -14.81
N ILE A 302 -1.14 20.64 -15.06
CA ILE A 302 -2.57 20.41 -14.79
C ILE A 302 -3.05 19.20 -15.59
N LEU A 303 -3.48 18.18 -14.87
CA LEU A 303 -4.26 17.08 -15.43
C LEU A 303 -5.74 17.37 -15.19
N SER A 304 -6.60 17.03 -16.14
CA SER A 304 -8.05 17.20 -15.97
C SER A 304 -8.54 16.46 -14.71
N GLY A 305 -9.10 17.19 -13.75
CA GLY A 305 -9.63 16.67 -12.50
C GLY A 305 -8.60 16.39 -11.40
N ALA A 306 -7.37 16.92 -11.52
CA ALA A 306 -6.39 16.94 -10.44
C ALA A 306 -5.88 18.37 -10.26
N PHE A 307 -5.53 18.74 -9.03
CA PHE A 307 -4.93 20.04 -8.76
C PHE A 307 -3.47 20.09 -9.24
N PRO A 308 -2.95 21.25 -9.67
CA PRO A 308 -1.55 21.38 -10.11
C PRO A 308 -0.55 21.24 -8.96
N THR A 309 -1.00 21.39 -7.72
CA THR A 309 -0.16 21.33 -6.53
C THR A 309 -0.88 20.68 -5.36
N TYR A 310 -0.13 19.87 -4.59
CA TYR A 310 -0.54 19.36 -3.28
C TYR A 310 0.51 19.76 -2.25
N ARG A 311 0.18 20.76 -1.41
CA ARG A 311 1.05 21.30 -0.36
C ARG A 311 0.31 21.26 0.95
N ARG A 312 0.64 20.29 1.79
CA ARG A 312 -0.04 20.10 3.07
C ARG A 312 0.75 19.25 4.06
N LEU A 313 0.35 19.33 5.32
CA LEU A 313 0.79 18.39 6.34
C LEU A 313 0.03 17.07 6.19
N ALA A 314 0.75 15.95 6.25
CA ALA A 314 0.15 14.62 6.23
C ALA A 314 0.87 13.67 7.20
N VAL A 315 0.12 12.77 7.81
CA VAL A 315 0.62 11.75 8.74
C VAL A 315 0.77 10.43 8.00
N ALA A 316 1.88 9.74 8.20
CA ALA A 316 2.12 8.40 7.68
C ALA A 316 1.25 7.39 8.45
N LEU A 317 0.12 7.00 7.89
CA LEU A 317 -0.88 6.14 8.54
C LEU A 317 -1.13 4.85 7.79
N ASP A 318 -0.57 4.73 6.59
CA ASP A 318 -0.85 3.59 5.72
C ASP A 318 0.39 3.16 4.94
N THR A 319 0.26 2.04 4.22
CA THR A 319 1.28 1.50 3.32
C THR A 319 0.63 0.76 2.16
N GLY A 320 1.37 0.58 1.08
CA GLY A 320 0.89 -0.16 -0.08
C GLY A 320 2.00 -0.93 -0.79
N GLY A 321 1.63 -2.01 -1.47
CA GLY A 321 2.59 -2.86 -2.19
C GLY A 321 3.37 -2.13 -3.29
N ALA A 322 2.78 -1.08 -3.87
CA ALA A 322 3.39 -0.23 -4.90
C ALA A 322 4.10 1.01 -4.33
N ILE A 323 3.99 1.24 -3.01
CA ILE A 323 4.55 2.43 -2.36
C ILE A 323 5.93 2.08 -1.85
N LYS A 324 6.96 2.33 -2.68
CA LYS A 324 8.35 1.96 -2.42
C LYS A 324 9.29 3.13 -2.66
N GLY A 325 10.23 3.32 -1.74
CA GLY A 325 11.26 4.34 -1.78
C GLY A 325 11.08 5.46 -0.75
N GLN A 326 12.14 6.22 -0.56
CA GLN A 326 12.23 7.23 0.50
C GLN A 326 11.35 8.47 0.22
N VAL A 327 11.26 8.91 -1.04
CA VAL A 327 10.40 10.03 -1.45
C VAL A 327 9.25 9.47 -2.28
N ARG A 328 8.34 8.76 -1.61
CA ARG A 328 7.17 8.14 -2.21
C ARG A 328 6.00 8.22 -1.24
N ALA A 329 4.93 8.86 -1.65
CA ALA A 329 3.71 8.95 -0.87
C ALA A 329 2.48 8.70 -1.75
N ASP A 330 1.45 8.12 -1.14
CA ASP A 330 0.12 7.94 -1.72
C ASP A 330 -0.88 8.64 -0.82
N LEU A 331 -1.50 9.72 -1.31
CA LEU A 331 -2.38 10.59 -0.52
C LEU A 331 -3.79 10.03 -0.48
N TYR A 332 -4.35 9.87 0.71
CA TYR A 332 -5.73 9.46 0.88
C TYR A 332 -6.68 10.65 0.66
N LEU A 333 -7.55 10.56 -0.34
CA LEU A 333 -8.46 11.64 -0.74
C LEU A 333 -9.91 11.46 -0.23
N GLY A 334 -10.15 10.45 0.62
CA GLY A 334 -11.49 10.18 1.13
C GLY A 334 -12.22 9.06 0.41
N SER A 335 -13.54 9.14 0.36
CA SER A 335 -14.40 8.08 -0.16
C SER A 335 -15.25 8.56 -1.33
N GLY A 336 -15.74 7.61 -2.11
CA GLY A 336 -16.72 7.84 -3.15
C GLY A 336 -16.14 8.24 -4.52
N PRO A 337 -17.03 8.50 -5.49
CA PRO A 337 -16.64 8.65 -6.89
C PRO A 337 -15.80 9.91 -7.17
N GLU A 338 -16.06 11.03 -6.51
CA GLU A 338 -15.30 12.27 -6.71
C GLU A 338 -13.85 12.12 -6.29
N ALA A 339 -13.62 11.56 -5.10
CA ALA A 339 -12.27 11.21 -4.63
C ALA A 339 -11.58 10.24 -5.60
N GLY A 340 -12.34 9.30 -6.18
CA GLY A 340 -11.83 8.35 -7.16
C GLY A 340 -11.39 8.99 -8.48
N VAL A 341 -12.13 9.98 -8.96
CA VAL A 341 -11.78 10.73 -10.17
C VAL A 341 -10.50 11.54 -9.97
N GLU A 342 -10.37 12.20 -8.83
CA GLU A 342 -9.16 12.94 -8.48
C GLU A 342 -7.98 12.01 -8.28
N ALA A 343 -8.12 10.97 -7.45
CA ALA A 343 -7.07 10.01 -7.15
C ALA A 343 -6.47 9.36 -8.42
N GLY A 344 -7.30 9.04 -9.41
CA GLY A 344 -6.87 8.46 -10.67
C GLY A 344 -6.00 9.39 -11.54
N ARG A 345 -5.87 10.66 -11.18
CA ARG A 345 -5.15 11.70 -11.94
C ARG A 345 -3.96 12.29 -11.19
N VAL A 346 -3.75 11.92 -9.93
CA VAL A 346 -2.60 12.39 -9.15
C VAL A 346 -1.37 11.58 -9.51
N ARG A 347 -0.41 12.23 -10.18
CA ARG A 347 0.93 11.73 -10.43
C ARG A 347 1.89 12.91 -10.51
N HIS A 348 2.31 13.37 -9.35
CA HIS A 348 3.05 14.63 -9.18
C HIS A 348 4.49 14.38 -8.76
N THR A 349 5.41 15.22 -9.20
CA THR A 349 6.76 15.27 -8.62
C THR A 349 6.66 15.71 -7.17
N LEU A 350 7.23 14.92 -6.26
CA LEU A 350 7.10 15.07 -4.83
C LEU A 350 8.43 15.43 -4.18
N ARG A 351 8.38 16.39 -3.27
CA ARG A 351 9.39 16.62 -2.21
C ARG A 351 8.74 16.44 -0.87
N MET A 352 9.49 15.88 0.07
CA MET A 352 9.01 15.62 1.43
C MET A 352 9.94 16.25 2.46
N VAL A 353 9.35 16.84 3.49
CA VAL A 353 10.08 17.32 4.66
C VAL A 353 9.44 16.72 5.90
N ARG A 354 10.20 15.95 6.67
CA ARG A 354 9.72 15.38 7.92
C ARG A 354 9.68 16.46 9.00
N LEU A 355 8.60 16.51 9.75
CA LEU A 355 8.49 17.30 10.97
C LEU A 355 8.91 16.40 12.15
N ALA A 356 10.15 16.52 12.60
CA ALA A 356 10.65 15.78 13.74
C ALA A 356 10.39 16.57 15.03
N PRO A 357 9.93 15.90 16.11
CA PRO A 357 9.71 16.57 17.38
C PRO A 357 10.96 17.32 17.86
N ARG A 358 10.79 18.52 18.39
CA ARG A 358 11.85 19.18 19.15
C ARG A 358 12.02 18.43 20.48
N VAL A 359 13.19 17.88 20.70
CA VAL A 359 13.56 17.35 22.01
C VAL A 359 13.78 18.57 22.91
N GLY A 360 12.96 18.74 23.93
CA GLY A 360 13.20 19.76 24.95
C GLY A 360 14.55 19.53 25.63
N PRO A 361 15.15 20.53 26.29
CA PRO A 361 16.31 20.29 27.13
C PRO A 361 15.92 19.17 28.11
N ASP A 362 16.78 18.16 28.20
CA ASP A 362 16.63 17.04 29.13
C ASP A 362 16.46 17.61 30.53
N PRO A 363 15.30 17.43 31.23
CA PRO A 363 15.11 17.99 32.57
C PRO A 363 16.04 17.34 33.62
N GLY A 364 16.99 16.50 33.20
CA GLY A 364 17.90 15.77 34.07
C GLY A 364 19.39 16.04 33.82
N ARG A 365 19.76 17.12 33.09
CA ARG A 365 21.16 17.59 33.03
C ARG A 365 21.32 18.95 33.65
#